data_21c33bed52c8dc75b25662cf4541b82d
#
_entry.id   21c33bed52c8dc75b25662cf4541b82d
#
_cell.length_a   1.000
_cell.length_b   1.000
_cell.length_c   1.000
_cell.angle_alpha   90.00
_cell.angle_beta   90.00
_cell.angle_gamma   90.00
#
_symmetry.space_group_name_H-M   'P 1'
#
loop_
_entity.id
_entity.type
_entity.pdbx_description
1 polymer ?
#
loop_
_entity_poly.entity_id
_entity_poly.type
_entity_poly.pdbx_seq_one_letter_code
_entity_poly.pdbx_strand_id
1 'polypeptide(L)'
;MSWRAEVRDRLREDGWTILQLAAAALIAFLLARWLGGHSEPFFAPIAAVVSLNTDLGERGLNALKLLLGVVLGIVVGELTLLVVSDLALALGIAVLVSLSISTLAGGSRLLVAQAAASAVLTVSISDGSAGPERLIDALIGAGVALVFTQLLFTPDPLKLLRAAESEALSSVGSGLHRAAEALAGDDEAAAVDALAGLRETRDDLADVASARERSQRVARHSLTRRSGRRPLVVMTENAGHLDLLGDDAIMAVRLAIAADPSSRVAHGASLKRFAGLIERLAEDPASRSARQGVVDDFPAALSELGPARQCDPTVRMIRLLALDAMLYAGVEPSAAQAVIDGASDEPSVERDQDPSTTLLRRVRRSMRRGRMGP
;
A
#
# COMPACT_ATOMS: atom_id res chain seq x y z
N MET A 1 -5.40 27.33 -9.59
CA MET A 1 -4.80 26.34 -10.55
C MET A 1 -5.76 26.15 -11.71
N SER A 2 -5.29 26.16 -12.96
CA SER A 2 -6.18 26.06 -14.11
C SER A 2 -6.64 24.58 -14.28
N TRP A 3 -7.93 24.34 -14.52
CA TRP A 3 -8.51 23.03 -14.85
C TRP A 3 -7.65 22.18 -15.82
N ARG A 4 -7.00 22.84 -16.77
CA ARG A 4 -6.10 22.19 -17.74
C ARG A 4 -4.83 21.59 -17.12
N ALA A 5 -4.31 22.18 -16.05
CA ALA A 5 -3.14 21.64 -15.34
C ALA A 5 -3.54 20.39 -14.55
N GLU A 6 -4.66 20.46 -13.84
CA GLU A 6 -5.19 19.36 -13.05
C GLU A 6 -5.57 18.14 -13.91
N VAL A 7 -6.21 18.35 -15.06
CA VAL A 7 -6.51 17.26 -16.02
C VAL A 7 -5.24 16.63 -16.58
N ARG A 8 -4.23 17.46 -16.90
CA ARG A 8 -2.96 16.94 -17.42
C ARG A 8 -2.20 16.10 -16.39
N ASP A 9 -2.24 16.51 -15.14
CA ASP A 9 -1.54 15.80 -14.06
C ASP A 9 -2.27 14.48 -13.76
N ARG A 10 -3.59 14.46 -13.69
CA ARG A 10 -4.39 13.21 -13.59
C ARG A 10 -4.16 12.27 -14.79
N LEU A 11 -4.10 12.80 -16.01
CA LEU A 11 -3.80 11.99 -17.20
C LEU A 11 -2.36 11.44 -17.20
N ARG A 12 -1.42 12.09 -16.55
CA ARG A 12 -0.05 11.57 -16.38
C ARG A 12 0.01 10.47 -15.34
N GLU A 13 -0.71 10.61 -14.23
CA GLU A 13 -0.78 9.62 -13.16
C GLU A 13 -1.53 8.37 -13.60
N ASP A 14 -2.71 8.53 -14.20
CA ASP A 14 -3.59 7.42 -14.57
C ASP A 14 -3.40 6.93 -16.02
N GLY A 15 -2.71 7.69 -16.86
CA GLY A 15 -2.60 7.42 -18.30
C GLY A 15 -2.05 6.04 -18.64
N TRP A 16 -1.09 5.56 -17.83
CA TRP A 16 -0.56 4.21 -17.96
C TRP A 16 -1.60 3.14 -17.65
N THR A 17 -2.37 3.32 -16.58
CA THR A 17 -3.47 2.42 -16.19
C THR A 17 -4.57 2.39 -17.25
N ILE A 18 -4.95 3.56 -17.79
CA ILE A 18 -5.93 3.66 -18.88
C ILE A 18 -5.45 2.90 -20.12
N LEU A 19 -4.19 3.06 -20.50
CA LEU A 19 -3.61 2.34 -21.64
C LEU A 19 -3.62 0.82 -21.43
N GLN A 20 -3.30 0.37 -20.21
CA GLN A 20 -3.35 -1.04 -19.83
C GLN A 20 -4.76 -1.62 -19.94
N LEU A 21 -5.77 -0.91 -19.42
CA LEU A 21 -7.18 -1.31 -19.49
C LEU A 21 -7.65 -1.41 -20.95
N ALA A 22 -7.31 -0.42 -21.77
CA ALA A 22 -7.66 -0.40 -23.19
C ALA A 22 -6.97 -1.55 -23.95
N ALA A 23 -5.70 -1.81 -23.69
CA ALA A 23 -4.97 -2.93 -24.30
C ALA A 23 -5.55 -4.30 -23.88
N ALA A 24 -5.87 -4.46 -22.61
CA ALA A 24 -6.49 -5.70 -22.10
C ALA A 24 -7.87 -5.93 -22.73
N ALA A 25 -8.69 -4.88 -22.85
CA ALA A 25 -10.00 -4.95 -23.50
C ALA A 25 -9.88 -5.36 -24.97
N LEU A 26 -8.94 -4.74 -25.70
CA LEU A 26 -8.71 -5.07 -27.11
C LEU A 26 -8.23 -6.52 -27.28
N ILE A 27 -7.27 -6.97 -26.46
CA ILE A 27 -6.75 -8.34 -26.53
C ILE A 27 -7.86 -9.33 -26.15
N ALA A 28 -8.67 -9.05 -25.12
CA ALA A 28 -9.79 -9.90 -24.74
C ALA A 28 -10.81 -10.02 -25.87
N PHE A 29 -11.14 -8.91 -26.54
CA PHE A 29 -12.04 -8.89 -27.70
C PHE A 29 -11.50 -9.75 -28.86
N LEU A 30 -10.23 -9.55 -29.23
CA LEU A 30 -9.59 -10.28 -30.32
C LEU A 30 -9.50 -11.79 -30.04
N LEU A 31 -9.13 -12.14 -28.81
CA LEU A 31 -9.06 -13.54 -28.36
C LEU A 31 -10.45 -14.20 -28.35
N ALA A 32 -11.46 -13.52 -27.82
CA ALA A 32 -12.82 -14.05 -27.80
C ALA A 32 -13.39 -14.22 -29.21
N ARG A 33 -13.14 -13.28 -30.10
CA ARG A 33 -13.51 -13.41 -31.51
C ARG A 33 -12.82 -14.59 -32.21
N TRP A 34 -11.54 -14.81 -31.90
CA TRP A 34 -10.76 -15.89 -32.52
C TRP A 34 -11.09 -17.27 -31.93
N LEU A 35 -11.27 -17.38 -30.61
CA LEU A 35 -11.52 -18.64 -29.90
C LEU A 35 -13.01 -18.97 -29.81
N GLY A 36 -13.88 -17.97 -29.64
CA GLY A 36 -15.31 -18.15 -29.41
C GLY A 36 -16.12 -18.40 -30.67
N GLY A 37 -15.59 -18.05 -31.85
CA GLY A 37 -16.23 -18.29 -33.14
C GLY A 37 -17.48 -17.44 -33.43
N HIS A 38 -17.84 -16.51 -32.54
CA HIS A 38 -18.97 -15.58 -32.72
C HIS A 38 -18.47 -14.18 -33.07
N SER A 39 -19.31 -13.44 -33.82
CA SER A 39 -18.88 -12.18 -34.49
C SER A 39 -18.71 -11.01 -33.51
N GLU A 40 -19.36 -11.00 -32.36
CA GLU A 40 -19.50 -9.85 -31.48
C GLU A 40 -19.33 -10.19 -29.98
N PRO A 41 -18.09 -10.50 -29.53
CA PRO A 41 -17.81 -10.89 -28.15
C PRO A 41 -17.72 -9.68 -27.20
N PHE A 42 -18.84 -9.01 -26.92
CA PHE A 42 -18.85 -7.80 -26.10
C PHE A 42 -18.50 -8.05 -24.63
N PHE A 43 -18.73 -9.27 -24.12
CA PHE A 43 -18.50 -9.59 -22.71
C PHE A 43 -17.05 -9.74 -22.35
N ALA A 44 -16.20 -10.22 -23.24
CA ALA A 44 -14.79 -10.43 -22.97
C ALA A 44 -14.04 -9.14 -22.61
N PRO A 45 -14.16 -8.03 -23.39
CA PRO A 45 -13.55 -6.75 -23.01
C PRO A 45 -14.13 -6.17 -21.72
N ILE A 46 -15.44 -6.28 -21.50
CA ILE A 46 -16.08 -5.80 -20.27
C ILE A 46 -15.54 -6.57 -19.07
N ALA A 47 -15.47 -7.89 -19.16
CA ALA A 47 -14.94 -8.74 -18.09
C ALA A 47 -13.47 -8.43 -17.79
N ALA A 48 -12.65 -8.17 -18.82
CA ALA A 48 -11.25 -7.80 -18.65
C ALA A 48 -11.11 -6.44 -17.93
N VAL A 49 -11.83 -5.41 -18.37
CA VAL A 49 -11.79 -4.08 -17.77
C VAL A 49 -12.29 -4.10 -16.33
N VAL A 50 -13.44 -4.72 -16.07
CA VAL A 50 -14.02 -4.79 -14.71
C VAL A 50 -13.11 -5.55 -13.75
N SER A 51 -12.48 -6.63 -14.21
CA SER A 51 -11.54 -7.40 -13.39
C SER A 51 -10.25 -6.65 -13.08
N LEU A 52 -9.79 -5.77 -13.99
CA LEU A 52 -8.56 -4.99 -13.84
C LEU A 52 -8.78 -3.64 -13.14
N ASN A 53 -9.98 -3.06 -13.26
CA ASN A 53 -10.32 -1.76 -12.68
C ASN A 53 -10.69 -1.88 -11.20
N THR A 54 -9.81 -2.47 -10.42
CA THR A 54 -9.96 -2.71 -8.99
C THR A 54 -8.61 -2.58 -8.31
N ASP A 55 -8.63 -2.50 -6.98
CA ASP A 55 -7.44 -2.33 -6.16
C ASP A 55 -6.37 -3.39 -6.45
N LEU A 56 -5.12 -2.94 -6.44
CA LEU A 56 -3.95 -3.80 -6.57
C LEU A 56 -3.96 -4.87 -5.46
N GLY A 57 -3.95 -6.14 -5.85
CA GLY A 57 -4.00 -7.28 -4.93
C GLY A 57 -5.35 -8.03 -4.89
N GLU A 58 -6.45 -7.42 -5.34
CA GLU A 58 -7.77 -8.09 -5.44
C GLU A 58 -8.17 -8.49 -6.86
N ARG A 59 -7.40 -8.08 -7.87
CA ARG A 59 -7.74 -8.28 -9.29
C ARG A 59 -8.05 -9.73 -9.65
N GLY A 60 -7.26 -10.68 -9.17
CA GLY A 60 -7.50 -12.11 -9.40
C GLY A 60 -8.76 -12.63 -8.71
N LEU A 61 -9.02 -12.19 -7.48
CA LEU A 61 -10.22 -12.54 -6.73
C LEU A 61 -11.47 -11.91 -7.36
N ASN A 62 -11.35 -10.71 -7.88
CA ASN A 62 -12.45 -10.02 -8.55
C ASN A 62 -12.78 -10.65 -9.91
N ALA A 63 -11.79 -11.16 -10.63
CA ALA A 63 -12.04 -11.98 -11.83
C ALA A 63 -12.86 -13.24 -11.48
N LEU A 64 -12.55 -13.92 -10.38
CA LEU A 64 -13.31 -15.07 -9.91
C LEU A 64 -14.74 -14.68 -9.45
N LYS A 65 -14.88 -13.58 -8.70
CA LYS A 65 -16.19 -13.06 -8.27
C LYS A 65 -17.07 -12.68 -9.48
N LEU A 66 -16.46 -12.07 -10.50
CA LEU A 66 -17.14 -11.75 -11.75
C LEU A 66 -17.66 -13.02 -12.42
N LEU A 67 -16.80 -14.03 -12.61
CA LEU A 67 -17.18 -15.30 -13.22
C LEU A 67 -18.33 -15.99 -12.46
N LEU A 68 -18.24 -16.04 -11.13
CA LEU A 68 -19.30 -16.62 -10.30
C LEU A 68 -20.62 -15.86 -10.45
N GLY A 69 -20.58 -14.52 -10.52
CA GLY A 69 -21.76 -13.71 -10.78
C GLY A 69 -22.36 -13.98 -12.16
N VAL A 70 -21.52 -14.08 -13.20
CA VAL A 70 -21.97 -14.39 -14.57
C VAL A 70 -22.64 -15.78 -14.61
N VAL A 71 -22.00 -16.81 -14.06
CA VAL A 71 -22.57 -18.18 -14.02
C VAL A 71 -23.90 -18.20 -13.29
N LEU A 72 -23.98 -17.57 -12.12
CA LEU A 72 -25.21 -17.49 -11.32
C LEU A 72 -26.33 -16.80 -12.12
N GLY A 73 -26.05 -15.67 -12.74
CA GLY A 73 -27.04 -14.93 -13.55
C GLY A 73 -27.54 -15.72 -14.75
N ILE A 74 -26.66 -16.42 -15.47
CA ILE A 74 -27.04 -17.30 -16.59
C ILE A 74 -27.94 -18.43 -16.12
N VAL A 75 -27.51 -19.16 -15.07
CA VAL A 75 -28.29 -20.28 -14.55
C VAL A 75 -29.70 -19.86 -14.08
N VAL A 76 -29.77 -18.75 -13.33
CA VAL A 76 -31.08 -18.23 -12.85
C VAL A 76 -31.93 -17.73 -14.03
N GLY A 77 -31.34 -17.05 -15.01
CA GLY A 77 -32.03 -16.59 -16.20
C GLY A 77 -32.62 -17.73 -17.01
N GLU A 78 -31.84 -18.75 -17.32
CA GLU A 78 -32.29 -19.95 -18.05
C GLU A 78 -33.41 -20.70 -17.29
N LEU A 79 -33.23 -20.94 -15.99
CA LEU A 79 -34.25 -21.61 -15.17
C LEU A 79 -35.56 -20.82 -15.12
N THR A 80 -35.47 -19.48 -15.10
CA THR A 80 -36.65 -18.63 -15.10
C THR A 80 -37.44 -18.73 -16.42
N LEU A 81 -36.73 -18.74 -17.56
CA LEU A 81 -37.32 -18.89 -18.90
C LEU A 81 -38.05 -20.26 -19.08
N LEU A 82 -37.57 -21.30 -18.38
CA LEU A 82 -38.26 -22.60 -18.44
C LEU A 82 -39.64 -22.60 -17.75
N VAL A 83 -39.87 -21.69 -16.80
CA VAL A 83 -41.10 -21.67 -15.97
C VAL A 83 -42.00 -20.49 -16.35
N VAL A 84 -41.46 -19.38 -16.81
CA VAL A 84 -42.17 -18.12 -17.03
C VAL A 84 -42.10 -17.73 -18.50
N SER A 85 -43.28 -17.74 -19.17
CA SER A 85 -43.35 -17.42 -20.62
C SER A 85 -43.44 -15.92 -20.90
N ASP A 86 -43.90 -15.10 -19.94
CA ASP A 86 -43.95 -13.65 -20.10
C ASP A 86 -42.56 -13.03 -19.86
N LEU A 87 -42.05 -12.33 -20.85
CA LEU A 87 -40.69 -11.78 -20.85
C LEU A 87 -40.48 -10.77 -19.72
N ALA A 88 -41.44 -9.90 -19.44
CA ALA A 88 -41.32 -8.89 -18.41
C ALA A 88 -41.31 -9.49 -16.99
N LEU A 89 -42.18 -10.46 -16.76
CA LEU A 89 -42.24 -11.24 -15.50
C LEU A 89 -40.99 -12.08 -15.35
N ALA A 90 -40.51 -12.75 -16.39
CA ALA A 90 -39.27 -13.53 -16.37
C ALA A 90 -38.07 -12.69 -15.98
N LEU A 91 -37.95 -11.49 -16.58
CA LEU A 91 -36.85 -10.54 -16.27
C LEU A 91 -36.89 -10.09 -14.80
N GLY A 92 -38.09 -9.70 -14.32
CA GLY A 92 -38.24 -9.27 -12.92
C GLY A 92 -37.89 -10.37 -11.91
N ILE A 93 -38.36 -11.59 -12.16
CA ILE A 93 -38.11 -12.78 -11.31
C ILE A 93 -36.64 -13.17 -11.37
N ALA A 94 -36.02 -13.22 -12.55
CA ALA A 94 -34.64 -13.59 -12.70
C ALA A 94 -33.70 -12.63 -11.98
N VAL A 95 -33.96 -11.32 -12.09
CA VAL A 95 -33.19 -10.30 -11.35
C VAL A 95 -33.37 -10.42 -9.86
N LEU A 96 -34.62 -10.54 -9.38
CA LEU A 96 -34.94 -10.67 -7.97
C LEU A 96 -34.26 -11.91 -7.35
N VAL A 97 -34.33 -13.04 -8.01
CA VAL A 97 -33.73 -14.31 -7.54
C VAL A 97 -32.23 -14.24 -7.57
N SER A 98 -31.63 -13.71 -8.64
CA SER A 98 -30.17 -13.54 -8.75
C SER A 98 -29.61 -12.63 -7.64
N LEU A 99 -30.26 -11.49 -7.40
CA LEU A 99 -29.89 -10.56 -6.35
C LEU A 99 -30.04 -11.21 -4.97
N SER A 100 -31.15 -11.94 -4.74
CA SER A 100 -31.42 -12.61 -3.46
C SER A 100 -30.37 -13.68 -3.17
N ILE A 101 -30.11 -14.59 -4.11
CA ILE A 101 -29.11 -15.66 -3.94
C ILE A 101 -27.72 -15.08 -3.71
N SER A 102 -27.30 -14.13 -4.55
CA SER A 102 -25.97 -13.54 -4.45
C SER A 102 -25.75 -12.77 -3.14
N THR A 103 -26.79 -12.10 -2.64
CA THR A 103 -26.73 -11.36 -1.37
C THR A 103 -26.73 -12.31 -0.17
N LEU A 104 -27.60 -13.33 -0.15
CA LEU A 104 -27.65 -14.34 0.91
C LEU A 104 -26.35 -15.16 1.00
N ALA A 105 -25.70 -15.40 -0.13
CA ALA A 105 -24.40 -16.06 -0.17
C ALA A 105 -23.23 -15.15 0.32
N GLY A 106 -23.51 -13.95 0.80
CA GLY A 106 -22.46 -12.98 1.23
C GLY A 106 -21.65 -12.43 0.07
N GLY A 107 -22.23 -12.35 -1.13
CA GLY A 107 -21.56 -11.90 -2.34
C GLY A 107 -21.11 -10.45 -2.26
N SER A 108 -19.91 -10.17 -2.80
CA SER A 108 -19.42 -8.80 -2.96
C SER A 108 -20.30 -8.01 -3.92
N ARG A 109 -20.26 -6.67 -3.84
CA ARG A 109 -21.02 -5.79 -4.75
C ARG A 109 -20.79 -6.13 -6.22
N LEU A 110 -19.56 -6.52 -6.59
CA LEU A 110 -19.22 -6.93 -7.95
C LEU A 110 -19.96 -8.21 -8.36
N LEU A 111 -19.94 -9.25 -7.52
CA LEU A 111 -20.65 -10.51 -7.78
C LEU A 111 -22.16 -10.28 -7.94
N VAL A 112 -22.75 -9.50 -7.03
CA VAL A 112 -24.20 -9.19 -7.05
C VAL A 112 -24.57 -8.43 -8.33
N ALA A 113 -23.80 -7.41 -8.71
CA ALA A 113 -24.04 -6.63 -9.93
C ALA A 113 -23.91 -7.50 -11.19
N GLN A 114 -22.92 -8.39 -11.25
CA GLN A 114 -22.72 -9.28 -12.40
C GLN A 114 -23.80 -10.36 -12.49
N ALA A 115 -24.26 -10.89 -11.38
CA ALA A 115 -25.37 -11.85 -11.36
C ALA A 115 -26.64 -11.22 -11.92
N ALA A 116 -27.00 -10.02 -11.47
CA ALA A 116 -28.15 -9.29 -11.98
C ALA A 116 -28.02 -8.95 -13.48
N ALA A 117 -26.90 -8.40 -13.89
CA ALA A 117 -26.64 -8.03 -15.29
C ALA A 117 -26.70 -9.26 -16.22
N SER A 118 -26.10 -10.37 -15.80
CA SER A 118 -26.13 -11.62 -16.58
C SER A 118 -27.53 -12.24 -16.65
N ALA A 119 -28.30 -12.15 -15.58
CA ALA A 119 -29.71 -12.61 -15.58
C ALA A 119 -30.57 -11.79 -16.56
N VAL A 120 -30.45 -10.45 -16.52
CA VAL A 120 -31.13 -9.55 -17.46
C VAL A 120 -30.81 -9.90 -18.89
N LEU A 121 -29.53 -10.04 -19.18
CA LEU A 121 -29.09 -10.30 -20.55
C LEU A 121 -29.47 -11.71 -21.05
N THR A 122 -29.45 -12.72 -20.16
CA THR A 122 -29.90 -14.08 -20.52
C THR A 122 -31.36 -14.11 -20.85
N VAL A 123 -32.22 -13.42 -20.08
CA VAL A 123 -33.66 -13.34 -20.34
C VAL A 123 -33.94 -12.47 -21.58
N SER A 124 -33.21 -11.39 -21.81
CA SER A 124 -33.47 -10.46 -22.93
C SER A 124 -33.06 -10.99 -24.30
N ILE A 125 -32.05 -11.88 -24.36
CA ILE A 125 -31.55 -12.48 -25.59
C ILE A 125 -31.94 -13.94 -25.59
N SER A 126 -33.14 -14.23 -26.09
CA SER A 126 -33.84 -15.51 -25.94
C SER A 126 -33.49 -16.61 -26.95
N ASP A 127 -32.39 -16.50 -27.70
CA ASP A 127 -32.01 -17.44 -28.76
C ASP A 127 -31.25 -18.69 -28.31
N GLY A 128 -31.18 -18.98 -27.00
CA GLY A 128 -30.62 -20.22 -26.46
C GLY A 128 -29.12 -20.39 -26.54
N SER A 129 -28.43 -19.60 -27.37
CA SER A 129 -26.97 -19.63 -27.55
C SER A 129 -26.24 -18.62 -26.66
N ALA A 130 -26.94 -17.60 -26.20
CA ALA A 130 -26.37 -16.44 -25.52
C ALA A 130 -25.74 -16.76 -24.14
N GLY A 131 -26.21 -17.76 -23.43
CA GLY A 131 -25.68 -18.15 -22.11
C GLY A 131 -24.27 -18.72 -22.18
N PRO A 132 -24.04 -19.81 -22.96
CA PRO A 132 -22.73 -20.40 -23.13
C PRO A 132 -21.69 -19.44 -23.74
N GLU A 133 -22.05 -18.64 -24.72
CA GLU A 133 -21.17 -17.69 -25.37
C GLU A 133 -20.67 -16.63 -24.37
N ARG A 134 -21.53 -16.11 -23.52
CA ARG A 134 -21.17 -15.17 -22.46
C ARG A 134 -20.23 -15.76 -21.43
N LEU A 135 -20.44 -17.02 -21.07
CA LEU A 135 -19.54 -17.70 -20.15
C LEU A 135 -18.15 -17.82 -20.74
N ILE A 136 -18.04 -18.17 -22.03
CA ILE A 136 -16.78 -18.24 -22.75
C ILE A 136 -16.12 -16.85 -22.79
N ASP A 137 -16.84 -15.83 -23.13
CA ASP A 137 -16.36 -14.43 -23.15
C ASP A 137 -15.86 -14.00 -21.77
N ALA A 138 -16.64 -14.27 -20.72
CA ALA A 138 -16.24 -13.93 -19.36
C ALA A 138 -14.98 -14.68 -18.91
N LEU A 139 -14.84 -15.95 -19.28
CA LEU A 139 -13.63 -16.76 -19.03
C LEU A 139 -12.42 -16.19 -19.77
N ILE A 140 -12.56 -15.81 -21.02
CA ILE A 140 -11.48 -15.22 -21.81
C ILE A 140 -11.10 -13.85 -21.23
N GLY A 141 -12.05 -12.99 -20.93
CA GLY A 141 -11.81 -11.67 -20.35
C GLY A 141 -11.13 -11.76 -18.98
N ALA A 142 -11.61 -12.65 -18.10
CA ALA A 142 -10.99 -12.90 -16.80
C ALA A 142 -9.58 -13.52 -16.93
N GLY A 143 -9.39 -14.41 -17.89
CA GLY A 143 -8.09 -15.01 -18.22
C GLY A 143 -7.08 -13.96 -18.66
N VAL A 144 -7.47 -13.04 -19.56
CA VAL A 144 -6.64 -11.91 -19.97
C VAL A 144 -6.32 -11.03 -18.78
N ALA A 145 -7.29 -10.68 -17.94
CA ALA A 145 -7.07 -9.89 -16.73
C ALA A 145 -6.07 -10.55 -15.78
N LEU A 146 -6.15 -11.87 -15.60
CA LEU A 146 -5.19 -12.64 -14.79
C LEU A 146 -3.78 -12.59 -15.39
N VAL A 147 -3.63 -12.76 -16.71
CA VAL A 147 -2.33 -12.66 -17.38
C VAL A 147 -1.74 -11.25 -17.20
N PHE A 148 -2.54 -10.21 -17.43
CA PHE A 148 -2.11 -8.83 -17.22
C PHE A 148 -1.67 -8.56 -15.77
N THR A 149 -2.43 -9.04 -14.80
CA THR A 149 -2.14 -8.83 -13.38
C THR A 149 -0.93 -9.63 -12.89
N GLN A 150 -0.78 -10.88 -13.34
CA GLN A 150 0.22 -11.79 -12.79
C GLN A 150 1.55 -11.79 -13.53
N LEU A 151 1.54 -11.49 -14.83
CA LEU A 151 2.72 -11.60 -15.68
C LEU A 151 3.22 -10.26 -16.22
N LEU A 152 2.34 -9.40 -16.73
CA LEU A 152 2.77 -8.17 -17.38
C LEU A 152 2.91 -6.99 -16.41
N PHE A 153 1.99 -6.85 -15.46
CA PHE A 153 1.87 -5.64 -14.64
C PHE A 153 1.71 -5.96 -13.15
N THR A 154 2.59 -6.84 -12.66
CA THR A 154 2.65 -7.13 -11.22
C THR A 154 3.31 -5.94 -10.53
N PRO A 155 2.58 -5.11 -9.75
CA PRO A 155 3.19 -4.03 -9.00
C PRO A 155 4.21 -4.59 -8.03
N ASP A 156 5.31 -3.87 -7.86
CA ASP A 156 6.29 -4.24 -6.85
C ASP A 156 5.79 -3.82 -5.46
N PRO A 157 5.36 -4.76 -4.61
CA PRO A 157 4.81 -4.43 -3.31
C PRO A 157 5.81 -3.70 -2.42
N LEU A 158 7.10 -3.97 -2.61
CA LEU A 158 8.17 -3.31 -1.88
C LEU A 158 8.34 -1.86 -2.31
N LYS A 159 8.21 -1.56 -3.61
CA LYS A 159 8.29 -0.17 -4.09
C LYS A 159 7.14 0.68 -3.59
N LEU A 160 5.92 0.15 -3.56
CA LEU A 160 4.74 0.85 -3.05
C LEU A 160 4.90 1.18 -1.56
N LEU A 161 5.36 0.22 -0.76
CA LEU A 161 5.58 0.44 0.66
C LEU A 161 6.70 1.45 0.91
N ARG A 162 7.83 1.34 0.19
CA ARG A 162 8.96 2.27 0.27
C ARG A 162 8.58 3.71 -0.07
N ALA A 163 7.78 3.90 -1.11
CA ALA A 163 7.32 5.23 -1.49
C ALA A 163 6.47 5.86 -0.37
N ALA A 164 5.52 5.10 0.18
CA ALA A 164 4.69 5.57 1.29
C ALA A 164 5.51 5.85 2.57
N GLU A 165 6.49 4.98 2.90
CA GLU A 165 7.39 5.19 4.04
C GLU A 165 8.27 6.45 3.87
N SER A 166 8.81 6.66 2.66
CA SER A 166 9.61 7.85 2.34
C SER A 166 8.78 9.13 2.46
N GLU A 167 7.56 9.11 1.95
CA GLU A 167 6.62 10.23 2.01
C GLU A 167 6.25 10.56 3.47
N ALA A 168 5.84 9.57 4.25
CA ALA A 168 5.49 9.74 5.66
C ALA A 168 6.67 10.27 6.50
N LEU A 169 7.88 9.72 6.33
CA LEU A 169 9.08 10.21 7.00
C LEU A 169 9.40 11.66 6.61
N SER A 170 9.28 11.99 5.32
CA SER A 170 9.51 13.36 4.83
C SER A 170 8.50 14.35 5.42
N SER A 171 7.23 13.95 5.50
CA SER A 171 6.17 14.78 6.11
C SER A 171 6.40 14.99 7.60
N VAL A 172 6.77 13.94 8.35
CA VAL A 172 7.11 14.06 9.77
C VAL A 172 8.37 14.90 9.97
N GLY A 173 9.44 14.67 9.21
CA GLY A 173 10.69 15.42 9.28
C GLY A 173 10.49 16.90 9.00
N SER A 174 9.83 17.24 7.90
CA SER A 174 9.55 18.63 7.52
C SER A 174 8.60 19.34 8.50
N GLY A 175 7.63 18.60 9.06
CA GLY A 175 6.75 19.11 10.10
C GLY A 175 7.50 19.44 11.39
N LEU A 176 8.38 18.52 11.84
CA LEU A 176 9.28 18.76 12.98
C LEU A 176 10.24 19.91 12.73
N HIS A 177 10.78 20.03 11.51
CA HIS A 177 11.70 21.10 11.15
C HIS A 177 11.03 22.47 11.25
N ARG A 178 9.82 22.62 10.70
CA ARG A 178 9.04 23.88 10.83
C ARG A 178 8.74 24.21 12.28
N ALA A 179 8.30 23.23 13.08
CA ALA A 179 8.05 23.44 14.49
C ALA A 179 9.32 23.85 15.25
N ALA A 180 10.45 23.20 14.94
CA ALA A 180 11.74 23.50 15.55
C ALA A 180 12.23 24.91 15.23
N GLU A 181 12.05 25.39 14.00
CA GLU A 181 12.39 26.77 13.61
C GLU A 181 11.53 27.81 14.32
N ALA A 182 10.22 27.57 14.42
CA ALA A 182 9.30 28.44 15.16
C ALA A 182 9.68 28.53 16.65
N LEU A 183 9.97 27.38 17.29
CA LEU A 183 10.41 27.32 18.69
C LEU A 183 11.75 28.01 18.92
N ALA A 184 12.71 27.84 18.01
CA ALA A 184 14.01 28.49 18.08
C ALA A 184 13.92 30.00 17.91
N GLY A 185 12.92 30.48 17.17
CA GLY A 185 12.59 31.90 17.01
C GLY A 185 11.69 32.47 18.11
N ASP A 186 11.32 31.68 19.13
CA ASP A 186 10.34 32.01 20.19
C ASP A 186 8.98 32.51 19.64
N ASP A 187 8.60 32.00 18.45
CA ASP A 187 7.32 32.28 17.82
C ASP A 187 6.32 31.15 18.15
N GLU A 188 5.57 31.37 19.24
CA GLU A 188 4.58 30.40 19.72
C GLU A 188 3.45 30.16 18.71
N ALA A 189 3.02 31.22 18.02
CA ALA A 189 1.92 31.13 17.06
C ALA A 189 2.33 30.26 15.85
N ALA A 190 3.51 30.49 15.30
CA ALA A 190 4.06 29.66 14.24
C ALA A 190 4.31 28.22 14.70
N ALA A 191 4.71 28.01 15.96
CA ALA A 191 4.90 26.65 16.49
C ALA A 191 3.56 25.90 16.63
N VAL A 192 2.49 26.56 17.03
CA VAL A 192 1.13 25.99 17.08
C VAL A 192 0.62 25.67 15.68
N ASP A 193 0.87 26.51 14.69
CA ASP A 193 0.50 26.27 13.31
C ASP A 193 1.29 25.08 12.72
N ALA A 194 2.59 25.00 12.99
CA ALA A 194 3.42 23.86 12.61
C ALA A 194 2.95 22.55 13.26
N LEU A 195 2.49 22.60 14.52
CA LEU A 195 1.88 21.45 15.19
C LEU A 195 0.57 21.02 14.54
N ALA A 196 -0.25 21.96 14.06
CA ALA A 196 -1.46 21.63 13.30
C ALA A 196 -1.11 20.91 11.99
N GLY A 197 -0.14 21.43 11.23
CA GLY A 197 0.39 20.76 10.02
C GLY A 197 0.98 19.39 10.31
N LEU A 198 1.69 19.22 11.44
CA LEU A 198 2.23 17.90 11.82
C LEU A 198 1.13 16.89 12.15
N ARG A 199 -0.05 17.33 12.60
CA ARG A 199 -1.21 16.44 12.80
C ARG A 199 -1.82 15.95 11.48
N GLU A 200 -1.72 16.74 10.41
CA GLU A 200 -2.19 16.35 9.09
C GLU A 200 -1.33 15.21 8.49
N THR A 201 -0.07 15.04 8.94
CA THR A 201 0.77 13.92 8.52
C THR A 201 0.22 12.54 8.97
N ARG A 202 -0.80 12.51 9.83
CA ARG A 202 -1.50 11.26 10.17
C ARG A 202 -2.18 10.61 8.98
N ASP A 203 -2.58 11.39 7.98
CA ASP A 203 -3.15 10.87 6.75
C ASP A 203 -2.07 10.13 5.94
N ASP A 204 -0.85 10.67 5.87
CA ASP A 204 0.30 10.03 5.22
C ASP A 204 0.70 8.72 5.94
N LEU A 205 0.65 8.70 7.28
CA LEU A 205 0.88 7.49 8.08
C LEU A 205 -0.21 6.43 7.84
N ALA A 206 -1.49 6.85 7.71
CA ALA A 206 -2.58 5.95 7.34
C ALA A 206 -2.38 5.37 5.93
N ASP A 207 -1.79 6.12 5.01
CA ASP A 207 -1.41 5.64 3.69
C ASP A 207 -0.30 4.59 3.74
N VAL A 208 0.67 4.69 4.65
CA VAL A 208 1.66 3.63 4.93
C VAL A 208 0.96 2.36 5.39
N ALA A 209 0.01 2.45 6.33
CA ALA A 209 -0.76 1.29 6.80
C ALA A 209 -1.54 0.64 5.64
N SER A 210 -2.18 1.45 4.80
CA SER A 210 -2.88 1.01 3.60
C SER A 210 -1.95 0.38 2.56
N ALA A 211 -0.77 0.95 2.32
CA ALA A 211 0.26 0.40 1.43
C ALA A 211 0.79 -0.93 1.97
N ARG A 212 0.97 -1.04 3.28
CA ARG A 212 1.37 -2.27 3.99
C ARG A 212 0.36 -3.39 3.77
N GLU A 213 -0.93 -3.14 3.97
CA GLU A 213 -1.99 -4.12 3.73
C GLU A 213 -2.07 -4.54 2.26
N ARG A 214 -2.00 -3.57 1.34
CA ARG A 214 -1.98 -3.83 -0.11
C ARG A 214 -0.78 -4.69 -0.49
N SER A 215 0.40 -4.38 0.03
CA SER A 215 1.63 -5.12 -0.23
C SER A 215 1.58 -6.54 0.30
N GLN A 216 1.02 -6.75 1.50
CA GLN A 216 0.79 -8.10 2.06
C GLN A 216 -0.19 -8.91 1.22
N ARG A 217 -1.30 -8.30 0.76
CA ARG A 217 -2.28 -8.97 -0.12
C ARG A 217 -1.64 -9.40 -1.43
N VAL A 218 -0.89 -8.52 -2.10
CA VAL A 218 -0.15 -8.84 -3.32
C VAL A 218 0.84 -10.01 -3.09
N ALA A 219 1.59 -9.97 -2.00
CA ALA A 219 2.56 -11.04 -1.68
C ALA A 219 1.91 -12.39 -1.37
N ARG A 220 0.70 -12.41 -0.80
CA ARG A 220 -0.05 -13.64 -0.52
C ARG A 220 -0.60 -14.29 -1.80
N HIS A 221 -1.06 -13.50 -2.75
CA HIS A 221 -1.77 -13.95 -3.94
C HIS A 221 -0.89 -14.02 -5.20
N SER A 222 0.32 -13.47 -5.19
CA SER A 222 1.26 -13.56 -6.31
C SER A 222 1.90 -14.94 -6.37
N LEU A 223 1.71 -15.64 -7.49
CA LEU A 223 2.34 -16.94 -7.78
C LEU A 223 3.83 -16.80 -8.12
N THR A 224 4.23 -15.66 -8.67
CA THR A 224 5.56 -15.42 -9.23
C THR A 224 6.59 -14.91 -8.22
N ARG A 225 6.18 -14.33 -7.07
CA ARG A 225 7.08 -13.68 -6.10
C ARG A 225 7.14 -14.34 -4.71
N ARG A 226 7.16 -15.66 -4.66
CA ARG A 226 7.31 -16.41 -3.39
C ARG A 226 8.60 -16.11 -2.63
N SER A 227 9.65 -15.67 -3.31
CA SER A 227 10.95 -15.31 -2.72
C SER A 227 10.95 -13.95 -1.98
N GLY A 228 9.99 -13.07 -2.24
CA GLY A 228 9.89 -11.73 -1.62
C GLY A 228 9.16 -11.67 -0.28
N ARG A 229 8.69 -12.80 0.27
CA ARG A 229 7.87 -12.79 1.52
C ARG A 229 8.65 -12.39 2.78
N ARG A 230 9.91 -12.80 2.91
CA ARG A 230 10.75 -12.48 4.07
C ARG A 230 11.09 -10.99 4.20
N PRO A 231 11.57 -10.33 3.13
CA PRO A 231 11.82 -8.89 3.17
C PRO A 231 10.56 -8.07 3.50
N LEU A 232 9.42 -8.48 2.95
CA LEU A 232 8.15 -7.81 3.20
C LEU A 232 7.70 -7.91 4.67
N VAL A 233 7.93 -9.04 5.34
CA VAL A 233 7.61 -9.21 6.77
C VAL A 233 8.44 -8.25 7.61
N VAL A 234 9.75 -8.17 7.36
CA VAL A 234 10.65 -7.27 8.11
C VAL A 234 10.28 -5.80 7.89
N MET A 235 10.01 -5.39 6.64
CA MET A 235 9.53 -4.02 6.36
C MET A 235 8.19 -3.73 7.03
N THR A 236 7.29 -4.69 7.04
CA THR A 236 5.99 -4.57 7.71
C THR A 236 6.13 -4.40 9.22
N GLU A 237 7.08 -5.07 9.86
CA GLU A 237 7.38 -4.92 11.29
C GLU A 237 7.96 -3.54 11.58
N ASN A 238 8.91 -3.09 10.76
CA ASN A 238 9.56 -1.79 10.93
C ASN A 238 8.61 -0.62 10.66
N ALA A 239 7.72 -0.75 9.68
CA ALA A 239 6.71 0.28 9.37
C ALA A 239 5.75 0.55 10.56
N GLY A 240 5.60 -0.39 11.49
CA GLY A 240 4.85 -0.16 12.73
C GLY A 240 5.46 0.90 13.64
N HIS A 241 6.78 1.12 13.55
CA HIS A 241 7.46 2.17 14.30
C HIS A 241 7.25 3.58 13.73
N LEU A 242 6.80 3.70 12.47
CA LEU A 242 6.46 5.01 11.88
C LEU A 242 5.24 5.65 12.54
N ASP A 243 4.23 4.85 12.90
CA ASP A 243 3.04 5.36 13.59
C ASP A 243 3.44 5.93 14.96
N LEU A 244 4.30 5.22 15.71
CA LEU A 244 4.82 5.68 17.00
C LEU A 244 5.69 6.92 16.84
N LEU A 245 6.59 6.93 15.84
CA LEU A 245 7.44 8.08 15.51
C LEU A 245 6.61 9.35 15.23
N GLY A 246 5.51 9.23 14.50
CA GLY A 246 4.61 10.33 14.20
C GLY A 246 3.91 10.87 15.46
N ASP A 247 3.41 9.97 16.31
CA ASP A 247 2.79 10.34 17.58
C ASP A 247 3.79 10.99 18.54
N ASP A 248 5.01 10.46 18.64
CA ASP A 248 6.10 11.01 19.45
C ASP A 248 6.53 12.39 18.96
N ALA A 249 6.58 12.60 17.64
CA ALA A 249 6.89 13.90 17.03
C ALA A 249 5.85 14.96 17.44
N ILE A 250 4.55 14.64 17.32
CA ILE A 250 3.46 15.52 17.71
C ILE A 250 3.55 15.82 19.22
N MET A 251 3.83 14.83 20.05
CA MET A 251 3.92 14.99 21.49
C MET A 251 5.15 15.80 21.90
N ALA A 252 6.30 15.58 21.27
CA ALA A 252 7.52 16.34 21.52
C ALA A 252 7.33 17.83 21.24
N VAL A 253 6.73 18.17 20.08
CA VAL A 253 6.42 19.57 19.72
C VAL A 253 5.42 20.17 20.71
N ARG A 254 4.36 19.42 21.06
CA ARG A 254 3.35 19.91 22.03
C ARG A 254 3.95 20.22 23.40
N LEU A 255 4.84 19.36 23.89
CA LEU A 255 5.53 19.58 25.17
C LEU A 255 6.52 20.74 25.08
N ALA A 256 7.22 20.88 23.95
CA ALA A 256 8.14 21.98 23.72
C ALA A 256 7.41 23.34 23.70
N ILE A 257 6.23 23.42 23.09
CA ILE A 257 5.39 24.64 23.11
C ILE A 257 4.98 24.99 24.54
N ALA A 258 4.63 23.99 25.36
CA ALA A 258 4.20 24.18 26.74
C ALA A 258 5.34 24.46 27.73
N ALA A 259 6.60 24.37 27.29
CA ALA A 259 7.77 24.63 28.15
C ALA A 259 7.99 26.12 28.37
N ASP A 260 8.81 26.44 29.39
CA ASP A 260 9.23 27.82 29.66
C ASP A 260 9.97 28.43 28.46
N PRO A 261 9.84 29.75 28.19
CA PRO A 261 10.49 30.38 27.02
C PRO A 261 12.00 30.11 26.91
N SER A 262 12.70 30.09 28.06
CA SER A 262 14.15 29.80 28.08
C SER A 262 14.49 28.35 27.65
N SER A 263 13.63 27.39 27.95
CA SER A 263 13.76 25.98 27.55
C SER A 263 13.27 25.74 26.13
N ARG A 264 12.29 26.51 25.67
CA ARG A 264 11.66 26.41 24.35
C ARG A 264 12.68 26.52 23.21
N VAL A 265 13.55 27.51 23.27
CA VAL A 265 14.62 27.73 22.27
C VAL A 265 15.60 26.53 22.24
N ALA A 266 15.96 26.00 23.40
CA ALA A 266 16.85 24.84 23.49
C ALA A 266 16.17 23.57 22.92
N HIS A 267 14.87 23.39 23.19
CA HIS A 267 14.09 22.28 22.61
C HIS A 267 13.96 22.41 21.10
N GLY A 268 13.78 23.65 20.57
CA GLY A 268 13.77 23.93 19.14
C GLY A 268 15.07 23.48 18.46
N ALA A 269 16.22 23.83 19.03
CA ALA A 269 17.51 23.40 18.49
C ALA A 269 17.66 21.86 18.47
N SER A 270 17.24 21.20 19.55
CA SER A 270 17.26 19.74 19.64
C SER A 270 16.33 19.10 18.61
N LEU A 271 15.07 19.53 18.52
CA LEU A 271 14.10 19.03 17.56
C LEU A 271 14.57 19.23 16.12
N LYS A 272 15.20 20.36 15.80
CA LYS A 272 15.76 20.61 14.46
C LYS A 272 16.81 19.55 14.06
N ARG A 273 17.64 19.14 15.01
CA ARG A 273 18.66 18.10 14.76
C ARG A 273 18.02 16.75 14.45
N PHE A 274 17.03 16.34 15.24
CA PHE A 274 16.32 15.08 15.02
C PHE A 274 15.44 15.11 13.76
N ALA A 275 14.85 16.26 13.43
CA ALA A 275 14.15 16.47 12.15
C ALA A 275 15.07 16.17 10.96
N GLY A 276 16.29 16.71 10.96
CA GLY A 276 17.27 16.44 9.91
C GLY A 276 17.69 14.96 9.82
N LEU A 277 17.73 14.22 10.93
CA LEU A 277 18.01 12.78 10.89
C LEU A 277 16.81 12.01 10.26
N ILE A 278 15.58 12.38 10.58
CA ILE A 278 14.39 11.77 10.01
C ILE A 278 14.27 12.09 8.51
N GLU A 279 14.55 13.32 8.09
CA GLU A 279 14.57 13.71 6.67
C GLU A 279 15.59 12.88 5.88
N ARG A 280 16.79 12.67 6.42
CA ARG A 280 17.80 11.80 5.80
C ARG A 280 17.37 10.33 5.74
N LEU A 281 16.61 9.82 6.72
CA LEU A 281 16.01 8.48 6.64
C LEU A 281 14.97 8.39 5.51
N ALA A 282 14.27 9.49 5.21
CA ALA A 282 13.28 9.57 4.15
C ALA A 282 13.91 9.49 2.74
N GLU A 283 15.16 9.93 2.56
CA GLU A 283 15.82 9.95 1.24
C GLU A 283 15.97 8.55 0.63
N ASP A 284 16.41 7.56 1.41
CA ASP A 284 16.52 6.16 0.96
C ASP A 284 16.27 5.18 2.11
N PRO A 285 15.00 4.99 2.50
CA PRO A 285 14.63 4.10 3.60
C PRO A 285 14.92 2.63 3.32
N ALA A 286 15.14 2.27 2.06
CA ALA A 286 15.45 0.91 1.64
C ALA A 286 16.93 0.54 1.81
N SER A 287 17.83 1.49 1.62
CA SER A 287 19.27 1.27 1.66
C SER A 287 19.78 1.06 3.08
N ARG A 288 20.35 -0.11 3.34
CA ARG A 288 20.99 -0.38 4.64
C ARG A 288 22.10 0.60 4.94
N SER A 289 22.92 0.94 3.95
CA SER A 289 24.04 1.85 4.13
C SER A 289 23.57 3.27 4.43
N ALA A 290 22.51 3.74 3.79
CA ALA A 290 21.93 5.05 4.08
C ALA A 290 21.38 5.09 5.51
N ARG A 291 20.59 4.09 5.91
CA ARG A 291 20.05 3.98 7.28
C ARG A 291 21.17 3.88 8.32
N GLN A 292 22.22 3.09 8.07
CA GLN A 292 23.37 3.00 8.98
C GLN A 292 24.06 4.36 9.14
N GLY A 293 24.30 5.08 8.05
CA GLY A 293 24.92 6.41 8.13
C GLY A 293 24.09 7.44 8.90
N VAL A 294 22.75 7.29 8.92
CA VAL A 294 21.91 8.14 9.78
C VAL A 294 21.93 7.66 11.23
N VAL A 295 21.88 6.34 11.44
CA VAL A 295 21.88 5.73 12.78
C VAL A 295 23.18 6.05 13.54
N ASP A 296 24.30 6.11 12.85
CA ASP A 296 25.61 6.46 13.45
C ASP A 296 25.65 7.90 14.02
N ASP A 297 24.74 8.79 13.59
CA ASP A 297 24.67 10.17 14.08
C ASP A 297 23.77 10.34 15.33
N PHE A 298 22.94 9.32 15.68
CA PHE A 298 22.03 9.41 16.84
C PHE A 298 22.76 9.55 18.18
N PRO A 299 23.86 8.82 18.49
CA PRO A 299 24.56 8.98 19.75
C PRO A 299 25.04 10.41 19.97
N ALA A 300 25.59 11.06 18.95
CA ALA A 300 26.03 12.46 19.01
C ALA A 300 24.83 13.40 19.27
N ALA A 301 23.71 13.22 18.57
CA ALA A 301 22.51 14.01 18.78
C ALA A 301 21.90 13.82 20.18
N LEU A 302 21.93 12.60 20.70
CA LEU A 302 21.42 12.27 22.06
C LEU A 302 22.33 12.82 23.15
N SER A 303 23.65 12.89 22.95
CA SER A 303 24.59 13.43 23.93
C SER A 303 24.36 14.93 24.16
N GLU A 304 23.93 15.68 23.16
CA GLU A 304 23.59 17.12 23.25
C GLU A 304 22.31 17.38 24.08
N LEU A 305 21.41 16.38 24.21
CA LEU A 305 20.22 16.50 25.07
C LEU A 305 20.55 16.47 26.56
N GLY A 306 21.80 16.17 26.92
CA GLY A 306 22.22 15.99 28.30
C GLY A 306 21.85 14.61 28.89
N PRO A 307 22.13 14.37 30.18
CA PRO A 307 21.94 13.06 30.78
C PRO A 307 20.48 12.61 30.80
N ALA A 308 20.26 11.28 30.57
CA ALA A 308 18.91 10.65 30.52
C ALA A 308 18.07 10.82 31.78
N ARG A 309 18.68 11.23 32.90
CA ARG A 309 18.03 11.41 34.21
C ARG A 309 17.39 12.78 34.41
N GLN A 310 17.45 13.70 33.43
CA GLN A 310 16.72 14.97 33.51
C GLN A 310 15.23 14.72 33.49
N CYS A 311 14.52 15.38 34.42
CA CYS A 311 13.06 15.28 34.56
C CYS A 311 12.27 16.05 33.49
N ASP A 312 12.93 16.56 32.45
CA ASP A 312 12.27 17.32 31.39
C ASP A 312 11.42 16.37 30.48
N PRO A 313 10.07 16.58 30.44
CA PRO A 313 9.19 15.75 29.63
C PRO A 313 9.49 15.81 28.13
N THR A 314 9.91 16.99 27.64
CA THR A 314 10.24 17.21 26.23
C THR A 314 11.47 16.41 25.83
N VAL A 315 12.53 16.48 26.64
CA VAL A 315 13.77 15.70 26.42
C VAL A 315 13.48 14.21 26.41
N ARG A 316 12.61 13.74 27.33
CA ARG A 316 12.20 12.33 27.36
C ARG A 316 11.47 11.93 26.07
N MET A 317 10.59 12.78 25.56
CA MET A 317 9.85 12.52 24.33
C MET A 317 10.76 12.50 23.10
N ILE A 318 11.74 13.42 23.02
CA ILE A 318 12.74 13.42 21.97
C ILE A 318 13.59 12.13 21.99
N ARG A 319 13.86 11.56 23.17
CA ARG A 319 14.55 10.26 23.29
C ARG A 319 13.69 9.10 22.81
N LEU A 320 12.36 9.11 23.04
CA LEU A 320 11.43 8.11 22.48
C LEU A 320 11.36 8.24 20.97
N LEU A 321 11.24 9.46 20.45
CA LEU A 321 11.32 9.73 19.01
C LEU A 321 12.60 9.14 18.37
N ALA A 322 13.75 9.33 19.03
CA ALA A 322 15.01 8.76 18.58
C ALA A 322 15.02 7.23 18.63
N LEU A 323 14.42 6.64 19.68
CA LEU A 323 14.28 5.19 19.81
C LEU A 323 13.48 4.61 18.64
N ASP A 324 12.28 5.16 18.36
CA ASP A 324 11.44 4.66 17.30
C ASP A 324 12.05 4.89 15.91
N ALA A 325 12.78 5.99 15.71
CA ALA A 325 13.55 6.21 14.49
C ALA A 325 14.66 5.16 14.28
N MET A 326 15.39 4.77 15.34
CA MET A 326 16.40 3.72 15.27
C MET A 326 15.77 2.33 15.07
N LEU A 327 14.63 2.04 15.72
CA LEU A 327 13.89 0.79 15.52
C LEU A 327 13.35 0.68 14.09
N TYR A 328 12.81 1.78 13.56
CA TYR A 328 12.41 1.86 12.16
C TYR A 328 13.61 1.60 11.23
N ALA A 329 14.75 2.21 11.50
CA ALA A 329 15.98 1.99 10.72
C ALA A 329 16.48 0.52 10.78
N GLY A 330 15.96 -0.29 11.71
CA GLY A 330 16.27 -1.71 11.84
C GLY A 330 17.40 -2.02 12.83
N VAL A 331 17.62 -1.12 13.78
CA VAL A 331 18.47 -1.40 14.95
C VAL A 331 17.73 -2.38 15.87
N GLU A 332 18.45 -3.28 16.50
CA GLU A 332 17.89 -4.23 17.44
C GLU A 332 17.43 -3.49 18.73
N PRO A 333 16.25 -3.80 19.31
CA PRO A 333 15.67 -3.04 20.42
C PRO A 333 16.59 -2.87 21.63
N SER A 334 17.35 -3.90 22.01
CA SER A 334 18.29 -3.81 23.11
C SER A 334 19.48 -2.88 22.80
N ALA A 335 19.95 -2.87 21.56
CA ALA A 335 21.00 -1.98 21.11
C ALA A 335 20.52 -0.52 21.02
N ALA A 336 19.32 -0.28 20.49
CA ALA A 336 18.71 1.04 20.45
C ALA A 336 18.52 1.60 21.86
N GLN A 337 18.01 0.78 22.80
CA GLN A 337 17.86 1.18 24.20
C GLN A 337 19.21 1.51 24.85
N ALA A 338 20.24 0.73 24.58
CA ALA A 338 21.59 0.99 25.11
C ALA A 338 22.14 2.36 24.63
N VAL A 339 21.84 2.78 23.41
CA VAL A 339 22.19 4.10 22.87
C VAL A 339 21.41 5.20 23.61
N ILE A 340 20.11 5.00 23.81
CA ILE A 340 19.24 5.95 24.54
C ILE A 340 19.74 6.15 25.99
N ASP A 341 20.21 5.07 26.63
CA ASP A 341 20.70 5.10 28.01
C ASP A 341 22.16 5.62 28.11
N GLY A 342 22.82 5.87 26.98
CA GLY A 342 24.23 6.28 26.91
C GLY A 342 25.20 5.16 27.28
N ALA A 343 24.79 3.91 27.13
CA ALA A 343 25.59 2.72 27.42
C ALA A 343 26.34 2.19 26.17
N SER A 344 26.01 2.70 24.97
CA SER A 344 26.65 2.33 23.71
C SER A 344 26.64 3.53 22.74
N ASP A 345 27.72 3.70 22.01
CA ASP A 345 27.85 4.73 20.97
C ASP A 345 27.90 4.13 19.54
N GLU A 346 27.77 2.80 19.42
CA GLU A 346 27.87 2.08 18.14
C GLU A 346 26.60 1.28 17.83
N PRO A 347 25.49 1.95 17.45
CA PRO A 347 24.30 1.27 16.99
C PRO A 347 24.52 0.61 15.62
N SER A 348 24.02 -0.60 15.44
CA SER A 348 24.16 -1.34 14.19
C SER A 348 22.82 -1.72 13.60
N VAL A 349 22.61 -1.41 12.33
CA VAL A 349 21.43 -1.83 11.57
C VAL A 349 21.56 -3.31 11.19
N GLU A 350 20.89 -4.18 11.92
CA GLU A 350 20.97 -5.64 11.73
C GLU A 350 19.95 -6.16 10.71
N ARG A 351 18.79 -5.54 10.64
CA ARG A 351 17.69 -5.99 9.78
C ARG A 351 17.85 -5.49 8.35
N ASP A 352 17.99 -6.46 7.45
CA ASP A 352 18.14 -6.20 6.03
C ASP A 352 16.77 -6.06 5.36
N GLN A 353 16.44 -4.86 4.93
CA GLN A 353 15.18 -4.57 4.21
C GLN A 353 15.33 -4.77 2.69
N ASP A 354 16.57 -4.95 2.17
CA ASP A 354 16.80 -5.13 0.74
C ASP A 354 16.85 -6.63 0.35
N PRO A 355 15.92 -7.10 -0.49
CA PRO A 355 15.89 -8.49 -0.96
C PRO A 355 17.13 -8.86 -1.80
N SER A 356 17.77 -7.90 -2.47
CA SER A 356 18.95 -8.16 -3.29
C SER A 356 20.16 -8.54 -2.43
N THR A 357 20.31 -7.91 -1.27
CA THR A 357 21.40 -8.19 -0.33
C THR A 357 21.25 -9.57 0.32
N THR A 358 20.01 -10.02 0.54
CA THR A 358 19.72 -11.36 1.11
C THR A 358 20.11 -12.46 0.12
N LEU A 359 19.87 -12.27 -1.17
CA LEU A 359 20.28 -13.22 -2.23
C LEU A 359 21.80 -13.27 -2.38
N LEU A 360 22.47 -12.12 -2.41
CA LEU A 360 23.94 -12.03 -2.47
C LEU A 360 24.61 -12.68 -1.27
N ARG A 361 24.07 -12.50 -0.05
CA ARG A 361 24.55 -13.20 1.15
C ARG A 361 24.37 -14.73 1.07
N ARG A 362 23.24 -15.22 0.53
CA ARG A 362 23.03 -16.66 0.30
C ARG A 362 24.03 -17.23 -0.68
N VAL A 363 24.24 -16.56 -1.83
CA VAL A 363 25.22 -16.96 -2.84
C VAL A 363 26.62 -16.94 -2.23
N ARG A 364 27.00 -15.92 -1.48
CA ARG A 364 28.30 -15.85 -0.81
C ARG A 364 28.49 -16.93 0.28
N ARG A 365 27.45 -17.26 1.05
CA ARG A 365 27.50 -18.37 2.02
C ARG A 365 27.59 -19.74 1.35
N SER A 366 26.88 -19.96 0.23
CA SER A 366 26.98 -21.21 -0.52
C SER A 366 28.36 -21.37 -1.16
N MET A 367 28.94 -20.29 -1.71
CA MET A 367 30.29 -20.31 -2.24
C MET A 367 31.39 -20.51 -1.16
N ARG A 368 31.21 -20.00 0.07
CA ARG A 368 32.12 -20.27 1.18
C ARG A 368 32.01 -21.71 1.69
N ARG A 369 30.80 -22.30 1.73
CA ARG A 369 30.63 -23.72 2.10
C ARG A 369 31.16 -24.69 1.05
N GLY A 370 31.11 -24.34 -0.24
CA GLY A 370 31.68 -25.14 -1.32
C GLY A 370 33.21 -25.10 -1.39
N ARG A 371 33.88 -24.17 -0.69
CA ARG A 371 35.35 -24.08 -0.60
C ARG A 371 35.97 -24.79 0.61
N MET A 372 35.17 -25.34 1.52
CA MET A 372 35.60 -26.12 2.69
C MET A 372 35.11 -27.60 2.60
N GLY A 373 35.11 -28.18 1.47
CA GLY A 373 34.95 -29.62 1.30
C GLY A 373 36.28 -30.26 0.84
N PRO A 374 36.53 -31.51 1.20
CA PRO A 374 37.78 -32.09 1.77
C PRO A 374 38.99 -32.03 0.88
#